data_2551cf4addff7eda3eade3644b1eeaff
#
_entry.id   2551cf4addff7eda3eade3644b1eeaff
#
_cell.length_a   1.000
_cell.length_b   1.000
_cell.length_c   1.000
_cell.angle_alpha   90.00
_cell.angle_beta   90.00
_cell.angle_gamma   90.00
#
_symmetry.space_group_name_H-M   'P 1'
#
loop_
_entity.id
_entity.type
_entity.pdbx_description
1 polymer ?
#
loop_
_entity_poly.entity_id
_entity_poly.type
_entity_poly.pdbx_seq_one_letter_code
_entity_poly.pdbx_strand_id
1 'polypeptide(L)'
;MSRAVGVVVSMAVCQAALMVGLGLLVTGPAARVWPLTSEDEVTDALERARTGTLDTVSLVVSEAGDTATVVVGTLLACLVLLLVPRLPRWRDALFLAVAVSLQSLVFLVVTEAVDRTRPDVERLDASPPTSSYTSGHTGAATALYAGLAALVLHRTKGPWRRAVAVLLLLVPLLVGVARAYRGMHHPTDIAGGLLNGGLSLLIVGRALLAGPHVPAAAPAAREEPAPGAPTGPVAGRTSVVFNPTVTDEAACAGLRQVLDDHGHHGADFVPTTAEDPGEGQTAHAVREGASLVVVCGGDGTIRAAAEALAGTGIPLAVVPCGTGNLLARNLGLPVKPVEALAGALRGAPHRIDLGRIEGDGLAPSHFTVMSGAGLDAAMLERTSDRAKAVLGWPAYVMAGLRELRTPRMRLTIGIDGARPLRRTARMVLVANTGKVQGGAALVPAARPDDGLLDLMILDPRGPVGWLSAVASMVRRRPDGETGRSGTSRSVEYFTFRRADVRFEAPQQRELDGDPVAPGRRLVAEVRPGALTVLMPVRGE
;
A
#
# COMPACT_ATOMS: atom_id res chain seq x y z
N MET A 1 2.44 -17.52 6.86
CA MET A 1 0.98 -17.77 6.89
C MET A 1 0.27 -16.98 8.00
N SER A 2 0.71 -16.95 9.23
CA SER A 2 0.03 -16.26 10.34
C SER A 2 -0.20 -14.74 10.13
N ARG A 3 0.75 -14.00 9.55
CA ARG A 3 0.61 -12.56 9.27
C ARG A 3 -0.44 -12.25 8.19
N ALA A 4 -0.48 -13.05 7.11
CA ALA A 4 -1.47 -12.83 6.05
C ALA A 4 -2.90 -13.10 6.54
N VAL A 5 -3.09 -14.12 7.37
CA VAL A 5 -4.37 -14.42 7.99
C VAL A 5 -4.80 -13.30 8.94
N GLY A 6 -3.89 -12.78 9.78
CA GLY A 6 -4.19 -11.65 10.68
C GLY A 6 -4.62 -10.39 9.92
N VAL A 7 -3.96 -10.08 8.81
CA VAL A 7 -4.33 -8.93 7.95
C VAL A 7 -5.72 -9.11 7.33
N VAL A 8 -6.02 -10.30 6.79
CA VAL A 8 -7.33 -10.59 6.21
C VAL A 8 -8.43 -10.48 7.27
N VAL A 9 -8.22 -11.04 8.47
CA VAL A 9 -9.18 -10.96 9.57
C VAL A 9 -9.42 -9.51 10.01
N SER A 10 -8.35 -8.73 10.20
CA SER A 10 -8.49 -7.31 10.58
C SER A 10 -9.23 -6.49 9.53
N MET A 11 -8.93 -6.72 8.25
CA MET A 11 -9.63 -6.03 7.15
C MET A 11 -11.09 -6.49 7.03
N ALA A 12 -11.39 -7.76 7.31
CA ALA A 12 -12.75 -8.29 7.35
C ALA A 12 -13.58 -7.62 8.47
N VAL A 13 -13.00 -7.44 9.64
CA VAL A 13 -13.65 -6.71 10.76
C VAL A 13 -13.89 -5.24 10.37
N CYS A 14 -12.92 -4.58 9.75
CA CYS A 14 -13.11 -3.22 9.24
C CYS A 14 -14.19 -3.14 8.17
N GLN A 15 -14.26 -4.12 7.27
CA GLN A 15 -15.31 -4.22 6.26
C GLN A 15 -16.69 -4.38 6.92
N ALA A 16 -16.84 -5.30 7.86
CA ALA A 16 -18.08 -5.50 8.57
C ALA A 16 -18.52 -4.21 9.32
N ALA A 17 -17.60 -3.57 10.05
CA ALA A 17 -17.88 -2.30 10.74
C ALA A 17 -18.29 -1.17 9.77
N LEU A 18 -17.62 -1.08 8.61
CA LEU A 18 -17.99 -0.12 7.57
C LEU A 18 -19.38 -0.40 7.02
N MET A 19 -19.70 -1.66 6.71
CA MET A 19 -20.98 -2.05 6.13
C MET A 19 -22.13 -1.85 7.12
N VAL A 20 -21.92 -2.17 8.40
CA VAL A 20 -22.88 -1.87 9.48
C VAL A 20 -23.05 -0.36 9.64
N GLY A 21 -21.96 0.42 9.67
CA GLY A 21 -22.04 1.88 9.77
C GLY A 21 -22.79 2.53 8.61
N LEU A 22 -22.59 2.03 7.37
CA LEU A 22 -23.36 2.48 6.20
C LEU A 22 -24.83 2.08 6.31
N GLY A 23 -25.12 0.89 6.79
CA GLY A 23 -26.50 0.43 7.02
C GLY A 23 -27.22 1.31 8.03
N LEU A 24 -26.61 1.58 9.20
CA LEU A 24 -27.16 2.47 10.22
C LEU A 24 -27.31 3.91 9.71
N LEU A 25 -26.43 4.36 8.84
CA LEU A 25 -26.56 5.67 8.18
C LEU A 25 -27.78 5.72 7.26
N VAL A 26 -27.95 4.70 6.41
CA VAL A 26 -29.06 4.59 5.44
C VAL A 26 -30.41 4.44 6.14
N THR A 27 -30.49 3.69 7.23
CA THR A 27 -31.74 3.48 8.01
C THR A 27 -32.04 4.59 9.00
N GLY A 28 -31.05 5.43 9.33
CA GLY A 28 -31.14 6.49 10.34
C GLY A 28 -31.08 7.89 9.72
N PRO A 29 -29.99 8.64 9.92
CA PRO A 29 -29.94 10.06 9.56
C PRO A 29 -30.06 10.35 8.05
N ALA A 30 -29.64 9.43 7.19
CA ALA A 30 -29.72 9.62 5.75
C ALA A 30 -31.08 9.23 5.16
N ALA A 31 -31.92 8.47 5.85
CA ALA A 31 -33.21 8.00 5.34
C ALA A 31 -34.14 9.14 4.85
N ARG A 32 -33.95 10.36 5.38
CA ARG A 32 -34.75 11.55 5.04
C ARG A 32 -34.07 12.47 4.01
N VAL A 33 -32.97 12.03 3.41
CA VAL A 33 -32.19 12.86 2.48
C VAL A 33 -32.26 12.25 1.08
N TRP A 34 -32.47 13.09 0.07
CA TRP A 34 -32.35 12.61 -1.32
C TRP A 34 -30.94 12.05 -1.58
N PRO A 35 -30.75 10.92 -2.28
CA PRO A 35 -31.74 10.18 -3.08
C PRO A 35 -32.53 9.08 -2.34
N LEU A 36 -32.30 8.85 -1.04
CA LEU A 36 -32.96 7.76 -0.32
C LEU A 36 -34.48 7.95 -0.22
N THR A 37 -34.95 9.20 -0.15
CA THR A 37 -36.39 9.52 -0.11
C THR A 37 -37.13 9.15 -1.39
N SER A 38 -36.45 8.89 -2.50
CA SER A 38 -37.05 8.49 -3.78
C SER A 38 -36.89 6.99 -4.10
N GLU A 39 -36.37 6.18 -3.17
CA GLU A 39 -36.20 4.75 -3.41
C GLU A 39 -37.53 4.00 -3.56
N ASP A 40 -38.53 4.38 -2.79
CA ASP A 40 -39.89 3.80 -2.86
C ASP A 40 -40.53 4.15 -4.22
N GLU A 41 -40.35 5.36 -4.73
CA GLU A 41 -40.83 5.74 -6.07
C GLU A 41 -40.24 4.86 -7.17
N VAL A 42 -38.94 4.47 -7.03
CA VAL A 42 -38.25 3.58 -7.97
C VAL A 42 -38.84 2.17 -7.89
N THR A 43 -39.08 1.64 -6.69
CA THR A 43 -39.66 0.31 -6.51
C THR A 43 -41.11 0.25 -6.99
N ASP A 44 -41.92 1.27 -6.74
CA ASP A 44 -43.29 1.44 -7.25
C ASP A 44 -43.32 1.52 -8.79
N ALA A 45 -42.37 2.26 -9.37
CA ALA A 45 -42.28 2.35 -10.84
C ALA A 45 -41.92 0.99 -11.47
N LEU A 46 -41.05 0.21 -10.82
CA LEU A 46 -40.71 -1.14 -11.25
C LEU A 46 -41.90 -2.10 -11.11
N GLU A 47 -42.69 -1.97 -10.04
CA GLU A 47 -43.90 -2.77 -9.85
C GLU A 47 -44.92 -2.48 -10.95
N ARG A 48 -45.20 -1.21 -11.27
CA ARG A 48 -46.09 -0.82 -12.37
C ARG A 48 -45.63 -1.28 -13.76
N ALA A 49 -44.32 -1.51 -13.92
CA ALA A 49 -43.73 -1.97 -15.18
C ALA A 49 -43.74 -3.52 -15.32
N ARG A 50 -44.30 -4.25 -14.37
CA ARG A 50 -44.33 -5.72 -14.39
C ARG A 50 -45.12 -6.27 -15.56
N THR A 51 -44.56 -7.34 -16.14
CA THR A 51 -45.19 -8.14 -17.19
C THR A 51 -44.74 -9.58 -17.03
N GLY A 52 -45.57 -10.56 -17.42
CA GLY A 52 -45.24 -12.00 -17.28
C GLY A 52 -43.90 -12.39 -17.93
N THR A 53 -43.50 -11.71 -19.02
CA THR A 53 -42.20 -11.94 -19.64
C THR A 53 -41.06 -11.42 -18.75
N LEU A 54 -41.18 -10.21 -18.20
CA LEU A 54 -40.18 -9.64 -17.32
C LEU A 54 -40.11 -10.37 -15.98
N ASP A 55 -41.23 -10.91 -15.47
CA ASP A 55 -41.27 -11.74 -14.27
C ASP A 55 -40.43 -13.01 -14.47
N THR A 56 -40.56 -13.65 -15.62
CA THR A 56 -39.77 -14.85 -15.96
C THR A 56 -38.30 -14.52 -16.16
N VAL A 57 -37.99 -13.44 -16.89
CA VAL A 57 -36.59 -13.00 -17.12
C VAL A 57 -35.93 -12.61 -15.81
N SER A 58 -36.61 -11.83 -14.96
CA SER A 58 -36.06 -11.41 -13.67
C SER A 58 -35.84 -12.58 -12.72
N LEU A 59 -36.69 -13.64 -12.79
CA LEU A 59 -36.47 -14.86 -12.04
C LEU A 59 -35.17 -15.56 -12.47
N VAL A 60 -34.99 -15.81 -13.76
CA VAL A 60 -33.78 -16.47 -14.28
C VAL A 60 -32.53 -15.67 -13.97
N VAL A 61 -32.58 -14.35 -14.09
CA VAL A 61 -31.46 -13.47 -13.74
C VAL A 61 -31.18 -13.48 -12.23
N SER A 62 -32.20 -13.48 -11.39
CA SER A 62 -32.07 -13.56 -9.93
C SER A 62 -31.40 -14.84 -9.46
N GLU A 63 -31.70 -15.99 -10.12
CA GLU A 63 -31.11 -17.30 -9.85
C GLU A 63 -29.58 -17.30 -9.98
N ALA A 64 -29.00 -16.44 -10.83
CA ALA A 64 -27.54 -16.31 -10.94
C ALA A 64 -26.88 -15.80 -9.62
N GLY A 65 -27.63 -15.13 -8.76
CA GLY A 65 -27.18 -14.66 -7.44
C GLY A 65 -27.67 -15.54 -6.28
N ASP A 66 -28.44 -16.59 -6.56
CA ASP A 66 -28.94 -17.50 -5.52
C ASP A 66 -27.80 -18.27 -4.83
N THR A 67 -28.02 -18.60 -3.56
CA THR A 67 -27.01 -19.25 -2.72
C THR A 67 -26.52 -20.57 -3.33
N ALA A 68 -27.44 -21.42 -3.79
CA ALA A 68 -27.07 -22.71 -4.39
C ALA A 68 -26.25 -22.51 -5.67
N THR A 69 -26.68 -21.61 -6.56
CA THR A 69 -25.99 -21.28 -7.81
C THR A 69 -24.58 -20.73 -7.54
N VAL A 70 -24.44 -19.82 -6.59
CA VAL A 70 -23.13 -19.23 -6.25
C VAL A 70 -22.21 -20.27 -5.60
N VAL A 71 -22.71 -21.10 -4.70
CA VAL A 71 -21.92 -22.17 -4.06
C VAL A 71 -21.47 -23.20 -5.12
N VAL A 72 -22.38 -23.72 -5.92
CA VAL A 72 -22.06 -24.70 -6.98
C VAL A 72 -21.11 -24.09 -8.01
N GLY A 73 -21.37 -22.85 -8.45
CA GLY A 73 -20.51 -22.12 -9.38
C GLY A 73 -19.10 -21.90 -8.83
N THR A 74 -18.98 -21.55 -7.55
CA THR A 74 -17.69 -21.39 -6.88
C THR A 74 -16.94 -22.71 -6.80
N LEU A 75 -17.60 -23.81 -6.41
CA LEU A 75 -16.99 -25.13 -6.31
C LEU A 75 -16.54 -25.64 -7.68
N LEU A 76 -17.36 -25.48 -8.72
CA LEU A 76 -16.98 -25.84 -10.09
C LEU A 76 -15.80 -25.02 -10.60
N ALA A 77 -15.80 -23.71 -10.37
CA ALA A 77 -14.68 -22.85 -10.74
C ALA A 77 -13.39 -23.25 -10.00
N CYS A 78 -13.47 -23.53 -8.70
CA CYS A 78 -12.34 -24.02 -7.91
C CYS A 78 -11.83 -25.37 -8.45
N LEU A 79 -12.72 -26.29 -8.75
CA LEU A 79 -12.39 -27.60 -9.32
C LEU A 79 -11.66 -27.45 -10.67
N VAL A 80 -12.17 -26.61 -11.56
CA VAL A 80 -11.53 -26.31 -12.86
C VAL A 80 -10.15 -25.71 -12.65
N LEU A 81 -9.99 -24.75 -11.72
CA LEU A 81 -8.71 -24.12 -11.41
C LEU A 81 -7.67 -25.08 -10.82
N LEU A 82 -8.12 -26.11 -10.09
CA LEU A 82 -7.25 -27.12 -9.50
C LEU A 82 -6.87 -28.23 -10.48
N LEU A 83 -7.77 -28.60 -11.42
CA LEU A 83 -7.58 -29.70 -12.35
C LEU A 83 -6.87 -29.31 -13.66
N VAL A 84 -6.74 -28.02 -13.99
CA VAL A 84 -6.04 -27.59 -15.21
C VAL A 84 -4.54 -27.91 -15.15
N PRO A 85 -3.98 -28.80 -16.02
CA PRO A 85 -2.73 -29.52 -15.79
C PRO A 85 -1.44 -28.71 -15.90
N ARG A 86 -1.45 -27.43 -16.21
CA ARG A 86 -0.23 -26.68 -16.56
C ARG A 86 0.37 -25.81 -15.45
N LEU A 87 -0.36 -25.53 -14.37
CA LEU A 87 0.15 -24.83 -13.16
C LEU A 87 -0.84 -25.04 -12.02
N PRO A 88 -0.40 -25.40 -10.79
CA PRO A 88 -1.30 -25.47 -9.64
C PRO A 88 -1.83 -24.06 -9.33
N ARG A 89 -3.08 -23.80 -9.69
CA ARG A 89 -3.78 -22.53 -9.46
C ARG A 89 -4.50 -22.52 -8.10
N TRP A 90 -3.96 -23.20 -7.12
CA TRP A 90 -4.55 -23.28 -5.79
C TRP A 90 -4.79 -21.91 -5.14
N ARG A 91 -3.92 -20.92 -5.45
CA ARG A 91 -4.10 -19.55 -4.97
C ARG A 91 -5.31 -18.87 -5.61
N ASP A 92 -5.59 -19.13 -6.88
CA ASP A 92 -6.74 -18.60 -7.61
C ASP A 92 -8.03 -19.23 -7.09
N ALA A 93 -8.03 -20.56 -6.86
CA ALA A 93 -9.14 -21.26 -6.24
C ALA A 93 -9.39 -20.78 -4.80
N LEU A 94 -8.33 -20.64 -4.00
CA LEU A 94 -8.43 -20.13 -2.64
C LEU A 94 -8.92 -18.66 -2.62
N PHE A 95 -8.46 -17.82 -3.55
CA PHE A 95 -8.94 -16.46 -3.71
C PHE A 95 -10.45 -16.40 -3.90
N LEU A 96 -10.97 -17.20 -4.85
CA LEU A 96 -12.41 -17.21 -5.16
C LEU A 96 -13.22 -17.74 -3.96
N ALA A 97 -12.81 -18.88 -3.40
CA ALA A 97 -13.51 -19.50 -2.27
C ALA A 97 -13.53 -18.57 -1.03
N VAL A 98 -12.38 -17.99 -0.67
CA VAL A 98 -12.29 -17.11 0.51
C VAL A 98 -13.03 -15.79 0.28
N ALA A 99 -13.02 -15.21 -0.93
CA ALA A 99 -13.74 -13.98 -1.22
C ALA A 99 -15.26 -14.14 -1.12
N VAL A 100 -15.79 -15.24 -1.67
CA VAL A 100 -17.23 -15.58 -1.56
C VAL A 100 -17.61 -15.85 -0.10
N SER A 101 -16.81 -16.62 0.63
CA SER A 101 -17.05 -16.90 2.05
C SER A 101 -17.00 -15.64 2.91
N LEU A 102 -16.02 -14.75 2.68
CA LEU A 102 -15.89 -13.49 3.40
C LEU A 102 -17.10 -12.57 3.17
N GLN A 103 -17.52 -12.43 1.91
CA GLN A 103 -18.72 -11.66 1.57
C GLN A 103 -19.96 -12.19 2.32
N SER A 104 -20.14 -13.52 2.32
CA SER A 104 -21.27 -14.15 3.00
C SER A 104 -21.23 -13.96 4.52
N LEU A 105 -20.05 -14.06 5.14
CA LEU A 105 -19.87 -13.83 6.56
C LEU A 105 -20.19 -12.38 6.95
N VAL A 106 -19.67 -11.41 6.16
CA VAL A 106 -19.96 -9.98 6.41
C VAL A 106 -21.44 -9.69 6.20
N PHE A 107 -22.08 -10.29 5.17
CA PHE A 107 -23.52 -10.18 4.96
C PHE A 107 -24.32 -10.65 6.20
N LEU A 108 -23.98 -11.79 6.79
CA LEU A 108 -24.65 -12.29 8.01
C LEU A 108 -24.50 -11.31 9.16
N VAL A 109 -23.29 -10.79 9.42
CA VAL A 109 -23.07 -9.80 10.49
C VAL A 109 -23.89 -8.53 10.26
N VAL A 110 -23.97 -8.07 9.01
CA VAL A 110 -24.71 -6.84 8.67
C VAL A 110 -26.22 -7.02 8.84
N THR A 111 -26.77 -8.15 8.41
CA THR A 111 -28.21 -8.42 8.51
C THR A 111 -28.70 -8.59 9.95
N GLU A 112 -27.83 -9.03 10.86
CA GLU A 112 -28.11 -9.09 12.30
C GLU A 112 -28.00 -7.72 12.99
N ALA A 113 -27.11 -6.84 12.50
CA ALA A 113 -26.80 -5.56 13.13
C ALA A 113 -27.65 -4.39 12.61
N VAL A 114 -28.23 -4.52 11.41
CA VAL A 114 -29.00 -3.44 10.75
C VAL A 114 -30.39 -3.96 10.45
N ASP A 115 -31.39 -3.36 11.07
CA ASP A 115 -32.79 -3.65 10.79
C ASP A 115 -33.32 -2.70 9.72
N ARG A 116 -33.70 -3.25 8.56
CA ARG A 116 -34.32 -2.50 7.46
C ARG A 116 -35.47 -3.29 6.88
N THR A 117 -36.64 -2.64 6.80
CA THR A 117 -37.80 -3.20 6.09
C THR A 117 -37.54 -3.31 4.60
N ARG A 118 -38.17 -4.27 3.96
CA ARG A 118 -38.16 -4.40 2.50
C ARG A 118 -39.14 -3.41 1.88
N PRO A 119 -39.02 -3.12 0.54
CA PRO A 119 -39.97 -2.26 -0.15
C PRO A 119 -41.42 -2.66 0.09
N ASP A 120 -42.31 -1.67 0.22
CA ASP A 120 -43.75 -1.87 0.42
C ASP A 120 -44.48 -2.04 -0.93
N VAL A 121 -44.07 -3.08 -1.66
CA VAL A 121 -44.64 -3.50 -2.94
C VAL A 121 -44.90 -5.01 -2.92
N GLU A 122 -45.75 -5.51 -3.83
CA GLU A 122 -45.96 -6.93 -3.97
C GLU A 122 -44.62 -7.66 -4.27
N ARG A 123 -44.30 -8.73 -3.53
CA ARG A 123 -43.08 -9.49 -3.67
C ARG A 123 -43.29 -10.69 -4.55
N LEU A 124 -42.48 -10.85 -5.58
CA LEU A 124 -42.53 -12.00 -6.47
C LEU A 124 -41.81 -13.24 -5.93
N ASP A 125 -41.04 -13.08 -4.83
CA ASP A 125 -40.30 -14.16 -4.17
C ASP A 125 -40.68 -14.28 -2.69
N ALA A 126 -40.49 -15.49 -2.12
CA ALA A 126 -40.59 -15.71 -0.68
C ALA A 126 -39.54 -14.86 0.05
N SER A 127 -39.98 -14.09 1.05
CA SER A 127 -39.14 -13.18 1.81
C SER A 127 -38.52 -13.90 3.01
N PRO A 128 -37.20 -14.05 3.11
CA PRO A 128 -36.59 -14.57 4.34
C PRO A 128 -36.80 -13.56 5.49
N PRO A 129 -36.83 -14.02 6.76
CA PRO A 129 -37.00 -13.15 7.92
C PRO A 129 -35.73 -12.40 8.31
N THR A 130 -35.05 -11.82 7.29
CA THR A 130 -33.80 -11.06 7.46
C THR A 130 -33.98 -9.64 6.99
N SER A 131 -33.10 -8.74 7.47
CA SER A 131 -33.04 -7.35 7.03
C SER A 131 -32.97 -7.24 5.50
N SER A 132 -33.54 -6.16 4.94
CA SER A 132 -33.38 -5.84 3.54
C SER A 132 -31.93 -5.42 3.19
N TYR A 133 -31.25 -4.76 4.10
CA TYR A 133 -29.88 -4.29 3.91
C TYR A 133 -28.87 -5.33 4.43
N THR A 134 -27.91 -5.79 3.61
CA THR A 134 -27.63 -5.53 2.20
C THR A 134 -28.26 -6.62 1.31
N SER A 135 -28.30 -6.42 -0.02
CA SER A 135 -28.71 -7.51 -0.92
C SER A 135 -27.70 -8.65 -0.94
N GLY A 136 -28.07 -9.80 -0.36
CA GLY A 136 -27.24 -11.00 -0.32
C GLY A 136 -26.96 -11.57 -1.71
N HIS A 137 -27.99 -11.67 -2.57
CA HIS A 137 -27.87 -12.15 -3.95
C HIS A 137 -26.88 -11.30 -4.76
N THR A 138 -27.01 -9.97 -4.68
CA THR A 138 -26.11 -9.05 -5.39
C THR A 138 -24.68 -9.14 -4.88
N GLY A 139 -24.49 -9.26 -3.56
CA GLY A 139 -23.16 -9.41 -2.95
C GLY A 139 -22.49 -10.73 -3.35
N ALA A 140 -23.21 -11.84 -3.30
CA ALA A 140 -22.72 -13.16 -3.66
C ALA A 140 -22.40 -13.26 -5.17
N ALA A 141 -23.28 -12.73 -6.03
CA ALA A 141 -23.01 -12.61 -7.47
C ALA A 141 -21.76 -11.74 -7.73
N THR A 142 -21.59 -10.63 -7.01
CA THR A 142 -20.39 -9.78 -7.15
C THR A 142 -19.13 -10.55 -6.79
N ALA A 143 -19.12 -11.25 -5.66
CA ALA A 143 -17.94 -12.00 -5.23
C ALA A 143 -17.57 -13.12 -6.22
N LEU A 144 -18.54 -13.83 -6.76
CA LEU A 144 -18.29 -14.88 -7.75
C LEU A 144 -17.93 -14.33 -9.13
N TYR A 145 -18.82 -13.57 -9.75
CA TYR A 145 -18.64 -13.20 -11.17
C TYR A 145 -17.57 -12.13 -11.36
N ALA A 146 -17.48 -11.12 -10.50
CA ALA A 146 -16.39 -10.15 -10.58
C ALA A 146 -15.05 -10.79 -10.13
N GLY A 147 -15.07 -11.79 -9.25
CA GLY A 147 -13.92 -12.62 -8.93
C GLY A 147 -13.40 -13.39 -10.15
N LEU A 148 -14.30 -14.05 -10.90
CA LEU A 148 -13.97 -14.72 -12.17
C LEU A 148 -13.46 -13.72 -13.22
N ALA A 149 -14.08 -12.54 -13.34
CA ALA A 149 -13.62 -11.50 -14.25
C ALA A 149 -12.18 -11.05 -13.92
N ALA A 150 -11.87 -10.86 -12.64
CA ALA A 150 -10.53 -10.54 -12.17
C ALA A 150 -9.51 -11.64 -12.53
N LEU A 151 -9.86 -12.91 -12.35
CA LEU A 151 -9.01 -14.04 -12.73
C LEU A 151 -8.81 -14.11 -14.24
N VAL A 152 -9.86 -13.91 -15.05
CA VAL A 152 -9.76 -13.89 -16.52
C VAL A 152 -8.81 -12.76 -16.96
N LEU A 153 -8.95 -11.55 -16.43
CA LEU A 153 -8.09 -10.43 -16.78
C LEU A 153 -6.63 -10.63 -16.34
N HIS A 154 -6.43 -11.28 -15.19
CA HIS A 154 -5.11 -11.48 -14.62
C HIS A 154 -4.35 -12.67 -15.24
N ARG A 155 -5.06 -13.73 -15.66
CA ARG A 155 -4.46 -15.01 -16.07
C ARG A 155 -4.47 -15.26 -17.57
N THR A 156 -5.25 -14.51 -18.36
CA THR A 156 -5.35 -14.71 -19.81
C THR A 156 -4.80 -13.51 -20.58
N LYS A 157 -4.38 -13.78 -21.83
CA LYS A 157 -3.91 -12.76 -22.77
C LYS A 157 -4.85 -12.73 -23.98
N GLY A 158 -4.93 -11.61 -24.67
CA GLY A 158 -5.77 -11.43 -25.84
C GLY A 158 -6.95 -10.46 -25.62
N PRO A 159 -7.54 -9.93 -26.70
CA PRO A 159 -8.59 -8.91 -26.62
C PRO A 159 -9.91 -9.46 -26.07
N TRP A 160 -10.24 -10.74 -26.31
CA TRP A 160 -11.46 -11.42 -25.87
C TRP A 160 -11.67 -11.39 -24.35
N ARG A 161 -10.56 -11.34 -23.56
CA ARG A 161 -10.64 -11.31 -22.10
C ARG A 161 -11.41 -10.10 -21.56
N ARG A 162 -11.34 -8.96 -22.26
CA ARG A 162 -12.08 -7.75 -21.87
C ARG A 162 -13.58 -7.93 -22.08
N ALA A 163 -13.98 -8.52 -23.20
CA ALA A 163 -15.38 -8.83 -23.50
C ALA A 163 -15.97 -9.80 -22.46
N VAL A 164 -15.25 -10.88 -22.15
CA VAL A 164 -15.68 -11.86 -21.12
C VAL A 164 -15.73 -11.19 -19.73
N ALA A 165 -14.76 -10.37 -19.38
CA ALA A 165 -14.79 -9.66 -18.09
C ALA A 165 -15.96 -8.69 -17.99
N VAL A 166 -16.29 -7.97 -19.06
CA VAL A 166 -17.48 -7.10 -19.10
C VAL A 166 -18.76 -7.92 -18.93
N LEU A 167 -18.90 -9.02 -19.65
CA LEU A 167 -20.08 -9.90 -19.52
C LEU A 167 -20.22 -10.43 -18.08
N LEU A 168 -19.13 -10.86 -17.45
CA LEU A 168 -19.14 -11.32 -16.06
C LEU A 168 -19.48 -10.18 -15.08
N LEU A 169 -19.00 -8.96 -15.31
CA LEU A 169 -19.29 -7.81 -14.48
C LEU A 169 -20.73 -7.29 -14.63
N LEU A 170 -21.38 -7.56 -15.76
CA LEU A 170 -22.79 -7.23 -15.95
C LEU A 170 -23.71 -8.12 -15.13
N VAL A 171 -23.32 -9.38 -14.83
CA VAL A 171 -24.18 -10.32 -14.08
C VAL A 171 -24.61 -9.77 -12.73
N PRO A 172 -23.73 -9.31 -11.81
CA PRO A 172 -24.18 -8.80 -10.52
C PRO A 172 -25.02 -7.53 -10.63
N LEU A 173 -24.83 -6.71 -11.66
CA LEU A 173 -25.67 -5.54 -11.90
C LEU A 173 -27.08 -5.96 -12.32
N LEU A 174 -27.19 -6.93 -13.23
CA LEU A 174 -28.48 -7.47 -13.67
C LEU A 174 -29.21 -8.19 -12.52
N VAL A 175 -28.47 -8.96 -11.70
CA VAL A 175 -29.03 -9.55 -10.47
C VAL A 175 -29.58 -8.46 -9.55
N GLY A 176 -28.85 -7.37 -9.34
CA GLY A 176 -29.32 -6.23 -8.52
C GLY A 176 -30.63 -5.65 -9.08
N VAL A 177 -30.68 -5.36 -10.38
CA VAL A 177 -31.91 -4.85 -11.04
C VAL A 177 -33.06 -5.85 -10.90
N ALA A 178 -32.81 -7.16 -11.10
CA ALA A 178 -33.82 -8.18 -10.93
C ALA A 178 -34.36 -8.21 -9.47
N ARG A 179 -33.51 -8.05 -8.46
CA ARG A 179 -33.93 -8.02 -7.05
C ARG A 179 -34.80 -6.79 -6.72
N ALA A 180 -34.49 -5.61 -7.30
CA ALA A 180 -35.35 -4.42 -7.17
C ALA A 180 -36.70 -4.64 -7.86
N TYR A 181 -36.69 -5.13 -9.11
CA TYR A 181 -37.91 -5.43 -9.89
C TYR A 181 -38.83 -6.41 -9.18
N ARG A 182 -38.25 -7.43 -8.51
CA ARG A 182 -39.01 -8.45 -7.77
C ARG A 182 -39.50 -7.96 -6.38
N GLY A 183 -39.29 -6.67 -6.04
CA GLY A 183 -39.74 -6.07 -4.77
C GLY A 183 -38.97 -6.54 -3.53
N MET A 184 -37.77 -7.05 -3.69
CA MET A 184 -37.01 -7.67 -2.62
C MET A 184 -36.04 -6.72 -1.92
N HIS A 185 -35.56 -5.69 -2.61
CA HIS A 185 -34.51 -4.78 -2.13
C HIS A 185 -34.68 -3.36 -2.69
N HIS A 186 -34.32 -2.36 -1.89
CA HIS A 186 -34.17 -1.00 -2.34
C HIS A 186 -32.87 -0.82 -3.15
N PRO A 187 -32.75 0.23 -3.99
CA PRO A 187 -31.50 0.53 -4.72
C PRO A 187 -30.25 0.61 -3.86
N THR A 188 -30.33 1.17 -2.65
CA THR A 188 -29.16 1.24 -1.73
C THR A 188 -28.80 -0.11 -1.12
N ASP A 189 -29.71 -1.07 -0.96
CA ASP A 189 -29.40 -2.44 -0.54
C ASP A 189 -28.55 -3.14 -1.59
N ILE A 190 -28.86 -2.89 -2.88
CA ILE A 190 -28.14 -3.41 -4.04
C ILE A 190 -26.74 -2.80 -4.08
N ALA A 191 -26.62 -1.48 -3.93
CA ALA A 191 -25.34 -0.78 -3.85
C ALA A 191 -24.48 -1.31 -2.69
N GLY A 192 -25.11 -1.56 -1.52
CA GLY A 192 -24.47 -2.21 -0.38
C GLY A 192 -23.96 -3.62 -0.70
N GLY A 193 -24.75 -4.43 -1.42
CA GLY A 193 -24.35 -5.75 -1.86
C GLY A 193 -23.13 -5.72 -2.82
N LEU A 194 -23.17 -4.84 -3.85
CA LEU A 194 -22.04 -4.63 -4.76
C LEU A 194 -20.78 -4.21 -4.01
N LEU A 195 -20.90 -3.30 -3.05
CA LEU A 195 -19.78 -2.82 -2.25
C LEU A 195 -19.20 -3.93 -1.37
N ASN A 196 -20.06 -4.70 -0.69
CA ASN A 196 -19.64 -5.81 0.16
C ASN A 196 -18.86 -6.88 -0.64
N GLY A 197 -19.40 -7.32 -1.78
CA GLY A 197 -18.72 -8.26 -2.68
C GLY A 197 -17.41 -7.71 -3.23
N GLY A 198 -17.39 -6.44 -3.67
CA GLY A 198 -16.20 -5.76 -4.19
C GLY A 198 -15.09 -5.61 -3.16
N LEU A 199 -15.42 -5.21 -1.92
CA LEU A 199 -14.45 -5.12 -0.82
C LEU A 199 -13.87 -6.48 -0.45
N SER A 200 -14.70 -7.54 -0.40
CA SER A 200 -14.23 -8.90 -0.14
C SER A 200 -13.22 -9.36 -1.19
N LEU A 201 -13.49 -9.13 -2.47
CA LEU A 201 -12.55 -9.41 -3.56
C LEU A 201 -11.25 -8.63 -3.43
N LEU A 202 -11.32 -7.37 -3.04
CA LEU A 202 -10.17 -6.49 -2.88
C LEU A 202 -9.27 -6.94 -1.73
N ILE A 203 -9.85 -7.29 -0.58
CA ILE A 203 -9.15 -7.77 0.61
C ILE A 203 -8.42 -9.08 0.30
N VAL A 204 -9.17 -10.07 -0.22
CA VAL A 204 -8.63 -11.40 -0.46
C VAL A 204 -7.68 -11.40 -1.66
N GLY A 205 -7.96 -10.61 -2.70
CA GLY A 205 -7.11 -10.46 -3.87
C GLY A 205 -5.75 -9.89 -3.51
N ARG A 206 -5.69 -8.90 -2.61
CA ARG A 206 -4.42 -8.38 -2.10
C ARG A 206 -3.63 -9.41 -1.29
N ALA A 207 -4.31 -10.24 -0.52
CA ALA A 207 -3.65 -11.24 0.30
C ALA A 207 -3.11 -12.44 -0.50
N LEU A 208 -3.82 -12.85 -1.56
CA LEU A 208 -3.54 -14.11 -2.26
C LEU A 208 -3.04 -13.94 -3.71
N LEU A 209 -3.55 -12.94 -4.45
CA LEU A 209 -3.17 -12.72 -5.86
C LEU A 209 -2.03 -11.72 -6.03
N ALA A 210 -1.89 -10.76 -5.11
CA ALA A 210 -0.67 -10.00 -5.00
C ALA A 210 0.38 -10.94 -4.41
N GLY A 211 1.06 -11.70 -5.26
CA GLY A 211 2.26 -12.44 -4.89
C GLY A 211 3.31 -11.46 -4.34
N PRO A 212 4.37 -11.94 -3.66
CA PRO A 212 5.52 -11.10 -3.45
C PRO A 212 5.90 -10.55 -4.83
N HIS A 213 5.69 -9.27 -5.02
CA HIS A 213 6.08 -8.62 -6.24
C HIS A 213 7.59 -8.59 -6.23
N VAL A 214 8.16 -9.54 -6.94
CA VAL A 214 9.43 -9.32 -7.62
C VAL A 214 9.01 -8.40 -8.77
N PRO A 215 9.43 -7.13 -8.81
CA PRO A 215 9.30 -6.35 -10.03
C PRO A 215 9.99 -7.19 -11.09
N ALA A 216 9.30 -7.51 -12.19
CA ALA A 216 10.00 -7.98 -13.37
C ALA A 216 11.00 -6.86 -13.68
N ALA A 217 12.28 -7.14 -13.51
CA ALA A 217 13.31 -6.28 -14.04
C ALA A 217 12.95 -6.07 -15.50
N ALA A 218 12.68 -4.81 -15.88
CA ALA A 218 12.84 -4.43 -17.26
C ALA A 218 14.23 -4.96 -17.66
N PRO A 219 14.43 -5.48 -18.89
CA PRO A 219 15.76 -5.78 -19.34
C PRO A 219 16.52 -4.45 -19.26
N ALA A 220 17.25 -4.28 -18.15
CA ALA A 220 18.27 -3.27 -18.08
C ALA A 220 19.16 -3.54 -19.29
N ALA A 221 19.33 -2.56 -20.16
CA ALA A 221 20.49 -2.54 -21.02
C ALA A 221 21.63 -2.94 -20.10
N ARG A 222 22.31 -4.04 -20.43
CA ARG A 222 23.51 -4.47 -19.72
C ARG A 222 24.50 -3.33 -19.86
N GLU A 223 24.52 -2.43 -18.90
CA GLU A 223 25.76 -1.76 -18.60
C GLU A 223 26.67 -2.86 -18.06
N GLU A 224 27.72 -3.13 -18.80
CA GLU A 224 28.81 -3.95 -18.32
C GLU A 224 29.22 -3.42 -16.94
N PRO A 225 29.42 -4.30 -15.94
CA PRO A 225 29.89 -3.86 -14.63
C PRO A 225 31.16 -3.06 -14.84
N ALA A 226 31.19 -1.85 -14.31
CA ALA A 226 32.41 -1.05 -14.29
C ALA A 226 33.54 -1.94 -13.77
N PRO A 227 34.67 -2.04 -14.45
CA PRO A 227 35.77 -2.93 -14.08
C PRO A 227 36.28 -2.50 -12.69
N GLY A 228 36.04 -3.31 -11.66
CA GLY A 228 36.58 -3.08 -10.33
C GLY A 228 35.68 -3.37 -9.13
N ALA A 229 34.47 -3.94 -9.29
CA ALA A 229 33.74 -4.45 -8.13
C ALA A 229 34.38 -5.76 -7.65
N PRO A 230 34.90 -5.87 -6.42
CA PRO A 230 35.46 -7.11 -5.92
C PRO A 230 34.33 -8.13 -5.75
N THR A 231 34.36 -9.19 -6.56
CA THR A 231 33.52 -10.38 -6.42
C THR A 231 34.19 -11.41 -5.50
N GLY A 232 34.37 -11.04 -4.23
CA GLY A 232 34.95 -11.94 -3.23
C GLY A 232 34.57 -11.48 -1.84
N PRO A 233 34.78 -12.29 -0.79
CA PRO A 233 34.57 -11.84 0.57
C PRO A 233 35.35 -10.55 0.78
N VAL A 234 34.70 -9.52 1.33
CA VAL A 234 35.31 -8.21 1.61
C VAL A 234 36.35 -8.45 2.71
N ALA A 235 37.57 -8.83 2.30
CA ALA A 235 38.67 -9.04 3.25
C ALA A 235 39.12 -7.66 3.74
N GLY A 236 38.98 -7.42 5.05
CA GLY A 236 39.42 -6.18 5.67
C GLY A 236 38.71 -5.94 7.01
N ARG A 237 38.96 -4.75 7.59
CA ARG A 237 38.39 -4.37 8.89
C ARG A 237 36.87 -4.16 8.79
N THR A 238 36.13 -4.88 9.64
CA THR A 238 34.66 -4.71 9.76
C THR A 238 34.33 -3.90 11.01
N SER A 239 33.51 -2.87 10.87
CA SER A 239 33.01 -2.09 12.00
C SER A 239 31.48 -2.27 12.12
N VAL A 240 31.00 -2.51 13.35
CA VAL A 240 29.59 -2.67 13.70
C VAL A 240 29.16 -1.48 14.53
N VAL A 241 28.42 -0.56 13.94
CA VAL A 241 27.82 0.58 14.65
C VAL A 241 26.42 0.17 15.11
N PHE A 242 26.18 0.20 16.41
CA PHE A 242 24.92 -0.30 16.96
C PHE A 242 24.28 0.67 17.96
N ASN A 243 22.96 0.73 17.96
CA ASN A 243 22.20 1.52 18.94
C ASN A 243 21.88 0.64 20.18
N PRO A 244 22.47 0.92 21.35
CA PRO A 244 22.31 0.11 22.55
C PRO A 244 20.90 0.12 23.13
N THR A 245 20.02 1.06 22.74
CA THR A 245 18.64 1.11 23.21
C THR A 245 17.73 0.05 22.53
N VAL A 246 18.14 -0.47 21.38
CA VAL A 246 17.36 -1.45 20.59
C VAL A 246 18.17 -2.72 20.23
N THR A 247 19.45 -2.77 20.62
CA THR A 247 20.34 -3.90 20.37
C THR A 247 21.04 -4.25 21.70
N ASP A 248 20.57 -5.27 22.36
CA ASP A 248 21.12 -5.76 23.62
C ASP A 248 22.40 -6.60 23.43
N GLU A 249 23.03 -7.01 24.52
CA GLU A 249 24.26 -7.79 24.50
C GLU A 249 24.07 -9.17 23.83
N ALA A 250 22.90 -9.79 24.02
CA ALA A 250 22.58 -11.08 23.40
C ALA A 250 22.44 -10.95 21.87
N ALA A 251 21.82 -9.86 21.39
CA ALA A 251 21.76 -9.55 19.97
C ALA A 251 23.17 -9.29 19.41
N CYS A 252 24.01 -8.51 20.10
CA CYS A 252 25.40 -8.27 19.70
C CYS A 252 26.20 -9.58 19.63
N ALA A 253 26.02 -10.51 20.57
CA ALA A 253 26.69 -11.83 20.56
C ALA A 253 26.22 -12.63 19.32
N GLY A 254 24.93 -12.66 19.02
CA GLY A 254 24.40 -13.33 17.84
C GLY A 254 24.94 -12.75 16.52
N LEU A 255 25.05 -11.42 16.42
CA LEU A 255 25.64 -10.75 15.26
C LEU A 255 27.14 -11.05 15.11
N ARG A 256 27.88 -11.10 16.23
CA ARG A 256 29.31 -11.47 16.24
C ARG A 256 29.51 -12.87 15.70
N GLN A 257 28.68 -13.82 16.14
CA GLN A 257 28.75 -15.18 15.61
C GLN A 257 28.51 -15.23 14.10
N VAL A 258 27.51 -14.53 13.60
CA VAL A 258 27.27 -14.48 12.15
C VAL A 258 28.46 -13.89 11.39
N LEU A 259 29.09 -12.84 11.92
CA LEU A 259 30.29 -12.25 11.32
C LEU A 259 31.46 -13.24 11.29
N ASP A 260 31.71 -13.92 12.40
CA ASP A 260 32.76 -14.92 12.50
C ASP A 260 32.52 -16.10 11.54
N ASP A 261 31.29 -16.60 11.45
CA ASP A 261 30.90 -17.69 10.54
C ASP A 261 31.10 -17.32 9.05
N HIS A 262 31.14 -16.01 8.73
CA HIS A 262 31.37 -15.49 7.39
C HIS A 262 32.78 -14.90 7.17
N GLY A 263 33.70 -15.13 8.09
CA GLY A 263 35.11 -14.74 7.95
C GLY A 263 35.42 -13.29 8.36
N HIS A 264 34.50 -12.58 8.99
CA HIS A 264 34.69 -11.23 9.53
C HIS A 264 35.10 -11.24 11.00
N HIS A 265 36.22 -11.94 11.30
CA HIS A 265 36.72 -12.08 12.66
C HIS A 265 37.24 -10.76 13.22
N GLY A 266 37.03 -10.53 14.51
CA GLY A 266 37.51 -9.33 15.20
C GLY A 266 36.84 -8.06 14.80
N ALA A 267 35.56 -8.12 14.39
CA ALA A 267 34.75 -6.95 14.08
C ALA A 267 34.66 -5.99 15.29
N ASP A 268 34.85 -4.72 15.04
CA ASP A 268 34.83 -3.66 16.06
C ASP A 268 33.39 -3.19 16.33
N PHE A 269 32.90 -3.37 17.55
CA PHE A 269 31.53 -3.00 17.95
C PHE A 269 31.53 -1.66 18.66
N VAL A 270 30.97 -0.65 17.99
CA VAL A 270 30.95 0.74 18.45
C VAL A 270 29.50 1.18 18.75
N PRO A 271 29.17 1.48 20.02
CA PRO A 271 27.83 1.94 20.36
C PRO A 271 27.60 3.39 19.92
N THR A 272 26.36 3.68 19.52
CA THR A 272 25.89 5.07 19.31
C THR A 272 25.54 5.73 20.65
N THR A 273 25.45 7.06 20.66
CA THR A 273 24.98 7.85 21.81
C THR A 273 23.73 8.66 21.43
N ALA A 274 23.15 9.34 22.41
CA ALA A 274 22.02 10.23 22.17
C ALA A 274 22.43 11.47 21.33
N GLU A 275 23.68 11.92 21.50
CA GLU A 275 24.24 13.07 20.81
C GLU A 275 24.77 12.73 19.42
N ASP A 276 25.20 11.47 19.23
CA ASP A 276 25.69 10.97 17.96
C ASP A 276 25.01 9.64 17.61
N PRO A 277 23.95 9.68 16.80
CA PRO A 277 23.15 8.51 16.45
C PRO A 277 23.83 7.54 15.46
N GLY A 278 25.11 7.76 15.13
CA GLY A 278 25.91 6.83 14.31
C GLY A 278 26.78 7.48 13.23
N GLU A 279 26.68 8.80 13.02
CA GLU A 279 27.47 9.51 12.01
C GLU A 279 28.96 9.53 12.35
N GLY A 280 29.32 10.00 13.54
CA GLY A 280 30.71 10.10 13.98
C GLY A 280 31.37 8.73 14.12
N GLN A 281 30.66 7.72 14.65
CA GLN A 281 31.16 6.35 14.76
C GLN A 281 31.45 5.76 13.37
N THR A 282 30.52 5.97 12.41
CA THR A 282 30.71 5.52 11.03
C THR A 282 31.84 6.27 10.34
N ALA A 283 31.91 7.61 10.49
CA ALA A 283 33.02 8.40 9.97
C ALA A 283 34.37 7.99 10.57
N HIS A 284 34.39 7.59 11.86
CA HIS A 284 35.60 7.03 12.48
C HIS A 284 35.98 5.70 11.81
N ALA A 285 35.03 4.77 11.63
CA ALA A 285 35.27 3.52 10.94
C ALA A 285 35.82 3.70 9.51
N VAL A 286 35.29 4.68 8.77
CA VAL A 286 35.78 5.05 7.44
C VAL A 286 37.25 5.52 7.49
N ARG A 287 37.59 6.40 8.44
CA ARG A 287 38.99 6.89 8.62
C ARG A 287 39.97 5.78 9.01
N GLU A 288 39.50 4.81 9.79
CA GLU A 288 40.28 3.65 10.20
C GLU A 288 40.37 2.55 9.10
N GLY A 289 39.87 2.83 7.90
CA GLY A 289 39.97 1.95 6.76
C GLY A 289 39.04 0.73 6.81
N ALA A 290 37.86 0.88 7.39
CA ALA A 290 36.83 -0.17 7.33
C ALA A 290 36.51 -0.52 5.88
N SER A 291 36.49 -1.83 5.59
CA SER A 291 36.09 -2.39 4.29
C SER A 291 34.60 -2.77 4.27
N LEU A 292 33.98 -2.86 5.42
CA LEU A 292 32.57 -3.11 5.63
C LEU A 292 32.08 -2.39 6.88
N VAL A 293 30.96 -1.71 6.79
CA VAL A 293 30.25 -1.16 7.95
C VAL A 293 28.90 -1.89 8.10
N VAL A 294 28.67 -2.43 9.28
CA VAL A 294 27.40 -3.05 9.68
C VAL A 294 26.67 -2.08 10.59
N VAL A 295 25.42 -1.73 10.31
CA VAL A 295 24.65 -0.80 11.12
C VAL A 295 23.43 -1.48 11.72
N CYS A 296 23.40 -1.56 13.06
CA CYS A 296 22.34 -2.18 13.85
C CYS A 296 21.53 -1.10 14.57
N GLY A 297 20.38 -0.73 14.01
CA GLY A 297 19.56 0.34 14.57
C GLY A 297 18.24 0.57 13.87
N GLY A 298 17.58 1.66 14.20
CA GLY A 298 16.40 2.17 13.52
C GLY A 298 16.76 3.07 12.33
N ASP A 299 15.74 3.69 11.73
CA ASP A 299 15.89 4.52 10.53
C ASP A 299 16.84 5.71 10.76
N GLY A 300 16.80 6.35 11.93
CA GLY A 300 17.71 7.45 12.27
C GLY A 300 19.18 7.03 12.33
N THR A 301 19.49 5.87 12.93
CA THR A 301 20.88 5.34 12.97
C THR A 301 21.37 4.96 11.57
N ILE A 302 20.51 4.34 10.76
CA ILE A 302 20.83 3.97 9.38
C ILE A 302 21.09 5.23 8.54
N ARG A 303 20.27 6.28 8.69
CA ARG A 303 20.43 7.56 8.00
C ARG A 303 21.75 8.25 8.39
N ALA A 304 22.06 8.31 9.69
CA ALA A 304 23.31 8.89 10.20
C ALA A 304 24.55 8.18 9.65
N ALA A 305 24.52 6.85 9.59
CA ALA A 305 25.58 6.08 8.98
C ALA A 305 25.66 6.28 7.46
N ALA A 306 24.53 6.39 6.78
CA ALA A 306 24.48 6.66 5.34
C ALA A 306 25.07 8.04 4.99
N GLU A 307 24.89 9.06 5.86
CA GLU A 307 25.53 10.37 5.74
C GLU A 307 27.07 10.23 5.66
N ALA A 308 27.66 9.50 6.59
CA ALA A 308 29.11 9.30 6.65
C ALA A 308 29.65 8.38 5.54
N LEU A 309 28.84 7.48 5.01
CA LEU A 309 29.20 6.55 3.93
C LEU A 309 28.96 7.12 2.53
N ALA A 310 28.24 8.23 2.40
CA ALA A 310 27.89 8.80 1.11
C ALA A 310 29.14 9.07 0.26
N GLY A 311 29.21 8.45 -0.92
CA GLY A 311 30.30 8.59 -1.88
C GLY A 311 31.60 7.85 -1.53
N THR A 312 31.70 7.16 -0.39
CA THR A 312 32.92 6.42 0.00
C THR A 312 33.11 5.11 -0.77
N GLY A 313 32.00 4.53 -1.24
CA GLY A 313 31.99 3.20 -1.87
C GLY A 313 32.09 2.04 -0.87
N ILE A 314 32.27 2.30 0.42
CA ILE A 314 32.32 1.25 1.47
C ILE A 314 30.94 0.63 1.61
N PRO A 315 30.83 -0.72 1.52
CA PRO A 315 29.55 -1.41 1.66
C PRO A 315 28.95 -1.24 3.06
N LEU A 316 27.65 -1.02 3.09
CA LEU A 316 26.79 -0.99 4.27
C LEU A 316 25.99 -2.30 4.37
N ALA A 317 26.09 -3.01 5.46
CA ALA A 317 25.14 -4.07 5.82
C ALA A 317 24.10 -3.51 6.78
N VAL A 318 22.84 -3.48 6.36
CA VAL A 318 21.71 -2.93 7.14
C VAL A 318 21.13 -4.04 8.03
N VAL A 319 21.17 -3.84 9.35
CA VAL A 319 20.59 -4.74 10.35
C VAL A 319 19.44 -4.01 11.05
N PRO A 320 18.19 -4.27 10.67
CA PRO A 320 17.02 -3.52 11.13
C PRO A 320 16.64 -3.93 12.57
N CYS A 321 16.87 -3.04 13.54
CA CYS A 321 16.53 -3.23 14.95
C CYS A 321 15.45 -2.26 15.45
N GLY A 322 15.03 -1.27 14.65
CA GLY A 322 14.02 -0.28 15.02
C GLY A 322 12.58 -0.74 14.74
N THR A 323 11.62 0.15 15.00
CA THR A 323 10.19 -0.10 14.78
C THR A 323 9.80 0.09 13.30
N GLY A 324 10.29 1.13 12.64
CA GLY A 324 9.95 1.47 11.24
C GLY A 324 10.70 0.61 10.24
N ASN A 325 12.03 0.67 10.30
CA ASN A 325 12.96 -0.01 9.41
C ASN A 325 12.61 0.22 7.93
N LEU A 326 12.37 1.48 7.59
CA LEU A 326 11.83 1.91 6.30
C LEU A 326 12.76 1.53 5.14
N LEU A 327 14.06 1.83 5.27
CA LEU A 327 15.03 1.48 4.24
C LEU A 327 15.07 -0.04 4.02
N ALA A 328 15.22 -0.83 5.10
CA ALA A 328 15.28 -2.28 4.99
C ALA A 328 14.02 -2.87 4.32
N ARG A 329 12.83 -2.37 4.68
CA ARG A 329 11.55 -2.80 4.08
C ARG A 329 11.42 -2.42 2.61
N ASN A 330 11.90 -1.25 2.22
CA ASN A 330 11.88 -0.77 0.84
C ASN A 330 12.83 -1.59 -0.03
N LEU A 331 14.01 -1.93 0.48
CA LEU A 331 14.98 -2.78 -0.20
C LEU A 331 14.60 -4.27 -0.18
N GLY A 332 13.57 -4.66 0.60
CA GLY A 332 13.12 -6.05 0.71
C GLY A 332 14.03 -6.93 1.56
N LEU A 333 14.81 -6.31 2.47
CA LEU A 333 15.68 -7.03 3.41
C LEU A 333 14.86 -7.74 4.49
N PRO A 334 15.38 -8.87 5.05
CA PRO A 334 14.79 -9.50 6.22
C PRO A 334 14.71 -8.51 7.39
N VAL A 335 13.64 -8.60 8.20
CA VAL A 335 13.46 -7.70 9.37
C VAL A 335 13.98 -8.28 10.68
N LYS A 336 14.46 -9.53 10.66
CA LYS A 336 15.12 -10.15 11.82
C LYS A 336 16.61 -9.87 11.72
N PRO A 337 17.25 -9.34 12.78
CA PRO A 337 18.64 -8.87 12.73
C PRO A 337 19.64 -9.91 12.22
N VAL A 338 19.63 -11.11 12.77
CA VAL A 338 20.53 -12.20 12.39
C VAL A 338 20.32 -12.66 10.94
N GLU A 339 19.06 -12.81 10.51
CA GLU A 339 18.73 -13.19 9.13
C GLU A 339 19.13 -12.09 8.13
N ALA A 340 18.98 -10.81 8.52
CA ALA A 340 19.36 -9.67 7.70
C ALA A 340 20.88 -9.61 7.47
N LEU A 341 21.66 -9.75 8.54
CA LEU A 341 23.13 -9.76 8.45
C LEU A 341 23.63 -10.95 7.64
N ALA A 342 23.18 -12.15 7.96
CA ALA A 342 23.57 -13.35 7.23
C ALA A 342 23.21 -13.28 5.74
N GLY A 343 22.02 -12.72 5.42
CA GLY A 343 21.62 -12.49 4.04
C GLY A 343 22.47 -11.44 3.33
N ALA A 344 22.85 -10.36 4.02
CA ALA A 344 23.70 -9.31 3.48
C ALA A 344 25.13 -9.85 3.19
N LEU A 345 25.71 -10.60 4.11
CA LEU A 345 27.07 -11.14 3.96
C LEU A 345 27.20 -12.20 2.84
N ARG A 346 26.12 -12.93 2.54
CA ARG A 346 26.05 -13.83 1.38
C ARG A 346 25.68 -13.11 0.09
N GLY A 347 25.36 -11.84 0.19
CA GLY A 347 24.84 -11.04 -0.89
C GLY A 347 25.92 -10.36 -1.75
N ALA A 348 25.47 -9.38 -2.53
CA ALA A 348 26.33 -8.59 -3.38
C ALA A 348 26.15 -7.08 -3.10
N PRO A 349 27.21 -6.28 -3.30
CA PRO A 349 27.10 -4.82 -3.21
C PRO A 349 26.17 -4.27 -4.29
N HIS A 350 25.23 -3.44 -3.88
CA HIS A 350 24.30 -2.76 -4.76
C HIS A 350 24.33 -1.26 -4.49
N ARG A 351 24.49 -0.45 -5.51
CA ARG A 351 24.52 1.01 -5.38
C ARG A 351 23.11 1.56 -5.38
N ILE A 352 22.80 2.36 -4.37
CA ILE A 352 21.53 3.08 -4.29
C ILE A 352 21.77 4.58 -4.21
N ASP A 353 20.76 5.33 -4.62
CA ASP A 353 20.76 6.78 -4.57
C ASP A 353 20.49 7.26 -3.14
N LEU A 354 20.95 8.46 -2.84
CA LEU A 354 20.56 9.22 -1.65
C LEU A 354 19.89 10.51 -2.10
N GLY A 355 18.88 10.92 -1.37
CA GLY A 355 18.36 12.28 -1.51
C GLY A 355 19.17 13.23 -0.63
N ARG A 356 19.77 14.30 -1.19
CA ARG A 356 20.35 15.41 -0.42
C ARG A 356 19.31 16.48 -0.26
N ILE A 357 19.17 16.98 0.96
CA ILE A 357 18.19 18.00 1.31
C ILE A 357 18.85 19.16 2.04
N GLU A 358 18.38 20.37 1.79
CA GLU A 358 18.80 21.60 2.49
C GLU A 358 17.64 22.60 2.54
N GLY A 359 17.71 23.56 3.46
CA GLY A 359 16.70 24.61 3.55
C GLY A 359 16.99 25.61 4.68
N ASP A 360 16.13 26.60 4.83
CA ASP A 360 16.22 27.55 5.93
C ASP A 360 16.06 26.81 7.27
N GLY A 361 17.05 26.96 8.17
CA GLY A 361 17.08 26.24 9.45
C GLY A 361 17.34 24.74 9.36
N LEU A 362 17.69 24.22 8.18
CA LEU A 362 18.08 22.83 7.94
C LEU A 362 19.43 22.78 7.24
N ALA A 363 20.43 22.29 7.94
CA ALA A 363 21.74 22.04 7.35
C ALA A 363 21.65 20.98 6.24
N PRO A 364 22.52 21.04 5.23
CA PRO A 364 22.57 20.00 4.22
C PRO A 364 22.72 18.62 4.85
N SER A 365 21.82 17.71 4.52
CA SER A 365 21.78 16.33 5.05
C SER A 365 21.30 15.36 3.97
N HIS A 366 21.58 14.07 4.14
CA HIS A 366 21.04 13.05 3.27
C HIS A 366 19.82 12.35 3.90
N PHE A 367 18.93 11.86 3.04
CA PHE A 367 17.86 10.95 3.42
C PHE A 367 17.89 9.68 2.54
N THR A 368 17.48 8.58 3.12
CA THR A 368 17.53 7.28 2.46
C THR A 368 16.18 6.89 1.86
N VAL A 369 15.09 7.35 2.46
CA VAL A 369 13.72 6.94 2.12
C VAL A 369 12.91 8.12 1.62
N MET A 370 12.67 9.14 2.45
CA MET A 370 11.83 10.27 2.08
C MET A 370 12.02 11.49 2.98
N SER A 371 11.62 12.66 2.47
CA SER A 371 11.49 13.90 3.22
C SER A 371 10.23 14.62 2.81
N GLY A 372 9.55 15.27 3.75
CA GLY A 372 8.28 15.90 3.48
C GLY A 372 7.99 17.16 4.29
N ALA A 373 6.87 17.80 3.92
CA ALA A 373 6.32 18.94 4.65
C ALA A 373 4.77 18.87 4.67
N GLY A 374 4.18 19.31 5.77
CA GLY A 374 2.72 19.41 5.95
C GLY A 374 2.14 18.22 6.70
N LEU A 375 1.15 17.55 6.11
CA LEU A 375 0.35 16.51 6.78
C LEU A 375 1.19 15.34 7.32
N ASP A 376 2.27 14.96 6.64
CA ASP A 376 3.10 13.82 7.01
C ASP A 376 3.81 14.01 8.35
N ALA A 377 4.41 15.17 8.58
CA ALA A 377 5.06 15.50 9.85
C ALA A 377 4.06 15.46 11.04
N ALA A 378 2.85 15.96 10.84
CA ALA A 378 1.80 15.93 11.86
C ALA A 378 1.23 14.52 12.10
N MET A 379 1.19 13.68 11.08
CA MET A 379 0.73 12.27 11.19
C MET A 379 1.70 11.42 12.00
N LEU A 380 3.00 11.64 11.86
CA LEU A 380 4.03 10.86 12.57
C LEU A 380 4.01 11.13 14.08
N GLU A 381 3.82 12.37 14.50
CA GLU A 381 3.74 12.71 15.92
C GLU A 381 2.49 12.15 16.64
N ARG A 382 1.34 12.10 15.98
CA ARG A 382 0.03 11.84 16.62
C ARG A 382 -0.48 10.41 16.51
N THR A 383 0.10 9.58 15.66
CA THR A 383 -0.36 8.21 15.48
C THR A 383 0.43 7.26 16.38
N SER A 384 -0.24 6.61 17.35
CA SER A 384 0.44 5.67 18.24
C SER A 384 1.04 4.51 17.45
N ASP A 385 2.24 4.05 17.85
CA ASP A 385 2.95 2.95 17.18
C ASP A 385 2.14 1.66 17.12
N ARG A 386 1.26 1.42 18.11
CA ARG A 386 0.32 0.30 18.10
C ARG A 386 -0.72 0.41 16.97
N ALA A 387 -1.28 1.59 16.71
CA ALA A 387 -2.24 1.79 15.64
C ALA A 387 -1.60 1.63 14.25
N LYS A 388 -0.35 2.11 14.08
CA LYS A 388 0.43 1.95 12.84
C LYS A 388 0.75 0.47 12.56
N ALA A 389 1.11 -0.29 13.60
CA ALA A 389 1.46 -1.70 13.47
C ALA A 389 0.27 -2.61 13.17
N VAL A 390 -0.92 -2.29 13.69
CA VAL A 390 -2.13 -3.12 13.59
C VAL A 390 -2.98 -2.76 12.37
N LEU A 391 -3.19 -1.48 12.08
CA LEU A 391 -4.13 -1.00 11.06
C LEU A 391 -3.47 -0.71 9.70
N GLY A 392 -2.15 -0.55 9.62
CA GLY A 392 -1.47 -0.27 8.36
C GLY A 392 -2.07 0.95 7.63
N TRP A 393 -2.41 0.79 6.34
CA TRP A 393 -2.97 1.85 5.50
C TRP A 393 -4.25 2.52 6.01
N PRO A 394 -5.25 1.81 6.60
CA PRO A 394 -6.41 2.42 7.22
C PRO A 394 -6.07 3.41 8.34
N ALA A 395 -4.97 3.22 9.08
CA ALA A 395 -4.53 4.18 10.09
C ALA A 395 -4.17 5.54 9.48
N TYR A 396 -3.52 5.53 8.31
CA TYR A 396 -3.20 6.76 7.58
C TYR A 396 -4.44 7.44 6.99
N VAL A 397 -5.43 6.66 6.51
CA VAL A 397 -6.72 7.21 6.06
C VAL A 397 -7.49 7.83 7.23
N MET A 398 -7.55 7.13 8.35
CA MET A 398 -8.22 7.65 9.56
C MET A 398 -7.52 8.89 10.12
N ALA A 399 -6.18 8.90 10.13
CA ALA A 399 -5.41 10.09 10.49
C ALA A 399 -5.66 11.23 9.49
N GLY A 400 -5.64 10.94 8.17
CA GLY A 400 -5.98 11.90 7.13
C GLY A 400 -7.40 12.44 7.23
N LEU A 401 -8.39 11.62 7.61
CA LEU A 401 -9.77 12.05 7.85
C LEU A 401 -9.90 12.97 9.08
N ARG A 402 -9.10 12.72 10.13
CA ARG A 402 -9.02 13.61 11.29
C ARG A 402 -8.38 14.96 10.94
N GLU A 403 -7.47 14.94 9.99
CA GLU A 403 -6.74 16.12 9.49
C GLU A 403 -7.44 16.83 8.31
N LEU A 404 -8.74 16.56 8.05
CA LEU A 404 -9.53 17.27 7.03
C LEU A 404 -9.53 18.81 7.22
N ARG A 405 -9.20 19.28 8.42
CA ARG A 405 -9.12 20.70 8.77
C ARG A 405 -7.70 21.28 8.70
N THR A 406 -6.67 20.47 8.39
CA THR A 406 -5.29 20.97 8.25
C THR A 406 -5.23 22.06 7.19
N PRO A 407 -4.66 23.23 7.49
CA PRO A 407 -4.55 24.35 6.55
C PRO A 407 -3.83 23.92 5.27
N ARG A 408 -4.32 24.36 4.13
CA ARG A 408 -3.65 24.17 2.85
C ARG A 408 -2.49 25.13 2.74
N MET A 409 -1.31 24.64 2.43
CA MET A 409 -0.13 25.46 2.19
C MET A 409 -0.08 25.89 0.71
N ARG A 410 0.29 27.14 0.46
CA ARG A 410 0.63 27.61 -0.88
C ARG A 410 2.13 27.49 -1.07
N LEU A 411 2.53 27.00 -2.24
CA LEU A 411 3.92 26.75 -2.54
C LEU A 411 4.26 27.01 -4.00
N THR A 412 5.54 27.30 -4.23
CA THR A 412 6.12 27.42 -5.57
C THR A 412 7.22 26.37 -5.70
N ILE A 413 7.19 25.60 -6.78
CA ILE A 413 8.10 24.48 -7.03
C ILE A 413 8.87 24.74 -8.31
N GLY A 414 10.20 24.79 -8.23
CA GLY A 414 11.11 24.74 -9.37
C GLY A 414 11.65 23.32 -9.51
N ILE A 415 11.53 22.72 -10.68
CA ILE A 415 11.98 21.35 -11.00
C ILE A 415 12.96 21.43 -12.15
N ASP A 416 14.20 20.95 -11.96
CA ASP A 416 15.26 20.81 -12.99
C ASP A 416 15.44 22.06 -13.87
N GLY A 417 15.33 23.24 -13.28
CA GLY A 417 15.45 24.52 -13.98
C GLY A 417 14.25 24.93 -14.84
N ALA A 418 13.17 24.15 -14.85
CA ALA A 418 11.94 24.49 -15.56
C ALA A 418 11.21 25.69 -14.92
N ARG A 419 10.21 26.23 -15.61
CA ARG A 419 9.38 27.34 -15.09
C ARG A 419 8.73 26.93 -13.78
N PRO A 420 8.83 27.75 -12.72
CA PRO A 420 8.26 27.42 -11.42
C PRO A 420 6.73 27.22 -11.49
N LEU A 421 6.27 26.19 -10.82
CA LEU A 421 4.87 25.81 -10.71
C LEU A 421 4.30 26.33 -9.38
N ARG A 422 3.20 27.10 -9.43
CA ARG A 422 2.47 27.47 -8.21
C ARG A 422 1.41 26.41 -7.92
N ARG A 423 1.38 25.93 -6.68
CA ARG A 423 0.45 24.91 -6.21
C ARG A 423 -0.10 25.25 -4.83
N THR A 424 -1.18 24.57 -4.51
CA THR A 424 -1.70 24.48 -3.14
C THR A 424 -1.69 23.01 -2.76
N ALA A 425 -1.26 22.70 -1.56
CA ALA A 425 -1.16 21.32 -1.08
C ALA A 425 -1.48 21.21 0.41
N ARG A 426 -1.84 20.02 0.86
CA ARG A 426 -1.86 19.64 2.28
C ARG A 426 -0.58 18.93 2.68
N MET A 427 0.06 18.25 1.73
CA MET A 427 1.32 17.54 1.92
C MET A 427 2.17 17.61 0.65
N VAL A 428 3.46 17.75 0.86
CA VAL A 428 4.50 17.60 -0.16
C VAL A 428 5.50 16.57 0.34
N LEU A 429 5.79 15.58 -0.46
CA LEU A 429 6.72 14.49 -0.14
C LEU A 429 7.73 14.33 -1.27
N VAL A 430 8.99 14.33 -0.91
CA VAL A 430 10.12 13.94 -1.77
C VAL A 430 10.53 12.54 -1.38
N ALA A 431 10.56 11.62 -2.32
CA ALA A 431 10.81 10.20 -2.06
C ALA A 431 11.96 9.68 -2.90
N ASN A 432 12.88 8.96 -2.26
CA ASN A 432 13.89 8.11 -2.86
C ASN A 432 13.38 6.65 -2.98
N THR A 433 12.45 6.29 -2.08
CA THR A 433 11.76 4.99 -2.09
C THR A 433 10.27 5.18 -1.86
N GLY A 434 9.45 4.23 -2.31
CA GLY A 434 8.00 4.45 -2.41
C GLY A 434 7.15 4.07 -1.22
N LYS A 435 7.66 3.26 -0.26
CA LYS A 435 6.85 2.67 0.81
C LYS A 435 7.11 3.33 2.16
N VAL A 436 6.03 3.56 2.91
CA VAL A 436 6.06 4.05 4.29
C VAL A 436 5.85 2.91 5.29
N GLN A 437 5.94 3.22 6.58
CA GLN A 437 5.64 2.28 7.67
C GLN A 437 4.27 1.61 7.46
N GLY A 438 4.20 0.29 7.66
CA GLY A 438 3.00 -0.50 7.36
C GLY A 438 2.91 -1.00 5.91
N GLY A 439 3.91 -0.70 5.04
CA GLY A 439 4.03 -1.24 3.69
C GLY A 439 3.14 -0.57 2.64
N ALA A 440 2.47 0.54 2.99
CA ALA A 440 1.72 1.33 2.02
C ALA A 440 2.67 2.07 1.07
N ALA A 441 2.40 2.02 -0.23
CA ALA A 441 3.18 2.75 -1.22
C ALA A 441 2.52 4.12 -1.46
N LEU A 442 3.12 5.19 -0.94
CA LEU A 442 2.69 6.57 -1.22
C LEU A 442 3.17 7.03 -2.59
N VAL A 443 4.37 6.63 -2.96
CA VAL A 443 4.97 6.93 -4.26
C VAL A 443 5.34 5.61 -4.96
N PRO A 444 4.36 4.93 -5.59
CA PRO A 444 4.56 3.56 -6.08
C PRO A 444 5.62 3.39 -7.17
N ALA A 445 6.01 4.49 -7.84
CA ALA A 445 6.99 4.49 -8.92
C ALA A 445 8.43 4.74 -8.43
N ALA A 446 8.63 5.25 -7.20
CA ALA A 446 9.94 5.61 -6.69
C ALA A 446 10.87 4.39 -6.59
N ARG A 447 12.08 4.54 -7.10
CA ARG A 447 13.14 3.52 -7.14
C ARG A 447 14.44 4.12 -6.62
N PRO A 448 15.11 3.42 -5.69
CA PRO A 448 16.34 3.95 -5.07
C PRO A 448 17.59 3.82 -5.95
N ASP A 449 17.48 3.39 -7.20
CA ASP A 449 18.59 3.01 -8.07
C ASP A 449 18.46 3.53 -9.51
N ASP A 450 17.62 4.56 -9.76
CA ASP A 450 17.35 5.08 -11.10
C ASP A 450 17.93 6.48 -11.37
N GLY A 451 18.64 7.05 -10.37
CA GLY A 451 19.26 8.37 -10.46
C GLY A 451 18.25 9.53 -10.41
N LEU A 452 17.07 9.31 -9.89
CA LEU A 452 15.98 10.29 -9.79
C LEU A 452 15.37 10.29 -8.38
N LEU A 453 14.71 11.38 -8.04
CA LEU A 453 13.80 11.48 -6.89
C LEU A 453 12.37 11.73 -7.38
N ASP A 454 11.41 11.31 -6.59
CA ASP A 454 10.00 11.53 -6.86
C ASP A 454 9.41 12.58 -5.92
N LEU A 455 8.66 13.53 -6.47
CA LEU A 455 7.89 14.51 -5.72
C LEU A 455 6.41 14.15 -5.80
N MET A 456 5.75 14.01 -4.66
CA MET A 456 4.30 13.89 -4.55
C MET A 456 3.70 15.14 -3.93
N ILE A 457 2.67 15.69 -4.57
CA ILE A 457 1.87 16.81 -4.07
C ILE A 457 0.47 16.27 -3.79
N LEU A 458 0.00 16.36 -2.55
CA LEU A 458 -1.30 15.89 -2.11
C LEU A 458 -2.20 17.07 -1.73
N ASP A 459 -3.31 17.25 -2.46
CA ASP A 459 -4.31 18.31 -2.21
C ASP A 459 -5.76 17.76 -2.29
N PRO A 460 -6.16 16.82 -1.45
CA PRO A 460 -7.51 16.29 -1.48
C PRO A 460 -8.52 17.34 -0.97
N ARG A 461 -9.65 17.48 -1.71
CA ARG A 461 -10.75 18.38 -1.36
C ARG A 461 -11.97 17.56 -0.99
N GLY A 462 -12.41 17.66 0.26
CA GLY A 462 -13.55 16.93 0.79
C GLY A 462 -13.38 15.39 0.74
N PRO A 463 -14.38 14.62 1.16
CA PRO A 463 -14.30 13.15 1.21
C PRO A 463 -14.02 12.50 -0.15
N VAL A 464 -14.64 13.02 -1.22
CA VAL A 464 -14.43 12.51 -2.58
C VAL A 464 -12.99 12.72 -3.06
N GLY A 465 -12.38 13.86 -2.72
CA GLY A 465 -10.96 14.13 -3.01
C GLY A 465 -10.03 13.14 -2.30
N TRP A 466 -10.32 12.79 -1.06
CA TRP A 466 -9.57 11.78 -0.32
C TRP A 466 -9.71 10.39 -0.94
N LEU A 467 -10.94 9.97 -1.30
CA LEU A 467 -11.16 8.71 -2.01
C LEU A 467 -10.42 8.67 -3.35
N SER A 468 -10.41 9.79 -4.09
CA SER A 468 -9.67 9.90 -5.35
C SER A 468 -8.16 9.83 -5.14
N ALA A 469 -7.62 10.47 -4.09
CA ALA A 469 -6.20 10.38 -3.74
C ALA A 469 -5.79 8.94 -3.44
N VAL A 470 -6.56 8.27 -2.59
CA VAL A 470 -6.40 6.86 -2.25
C VAL A 470 -6.44 5.98 -3.50
N ALA A 471 -7.46 6.14 -4.34
CA ALA A 471 -7.57 5.38 -5.58
C ALA A 471 -6.38 5.61 -6.52
N SER A 472 -5.83 6.84 -6.55
CA SER A 472 -4.64 7.18 -7.35
C SER A 472 -3.36 6.51 -6.83
N MET A 473 -3.19 6.41 -5.50
CA MET A 473 -2.06 5.72 -4.87
C MET A 473 -2.12 4.20 -5.08
N VAL A 474 -3.33 3.64 -5.19
CA VAL A 474 -3.55 2.20 -5.41
C VAL A 474 -3.42 1.80 -6.87
N ARG A 475 -3.77 2.70 -7.81
CA ARG A 475 -3.65 2.44 -9.25
C ARG A 475 -2.17 2.50 -9.64
N ARG A 476 -1.61 1.34 -10.05
CA ARG A 476 -0.27 1.28 -10.63
C ARG A 476 -0.21 2.11 -11.91
N ARG A 477 0.85 2.91 -12.05
CA ARG A 477 1.23 3.53 -13.31
C ARG A 477 1.93 2.52 -14.21
N PRO A 478 1.78 2.63 -15.55
CA PRO A 478 2.72 2.02 -16.49
C PRO A 478 4.06 2.75 -16.38
N ASP A 479 5.14 1.99 -16.32
CA ASP A 479 6.52 2.48 -16.34
C ASP A 479 6.79 3.28 -17.64
N GLY A 480 7.48 4.42 -17.55
CA GLY A 480 8.30 4.90 -18.65
C GLY A 480 8.04 6.25 -19.30
N GLU A 481 7.49 7.24 -18.60
CA GLU A 481 7.58 8.62 -19.13
C GLU A 481 8.18 9.56 -18.09
N THR A 482 9.41 10.03 -18.36
CA THR A 482 10.02 11.21 -17.73
C THR A 482 9.16 12.43 -18.05
N GLY A 483 8.54 12.99 -17.05
CA GLY A 483 7.69 14.15 -17.20
C GLY A 483 6.40 13.96 -16.39
N ARG A 484 5.57 14.98 -16.37
CA ARG A 484 4.32 15.08 -15.63
C ARG A 484 3.43 13.83 -15.80
N SER A 485 3.60 12.85 -14.90
CA SER A 485 2.93 11.57 -14.94
C SER A 485 1.66 11.61 -14.09
N GLY A 486 0.49 11.62 -14.73
CA GLY A 486 -0.84 11.34 -14.19
C GLY A 486 -1.34 12.29 -13.10
N THR A 487 -2.17 13.22 -13.43
CA THR A 487 -2.85 14.13 -12.51
C THR A 487 -4.24 13.62 -12.19
N SER A 488 -4.48 13.19 -10.95
CA SER A 488 -5.81 13.35 -10.37
C SER A 488 -5.89 14.79 -9.79
N ARG A 489 -7.08 15.35 -9.67
CA ARG A 489 -7.25 16.65 -8.99
C ARG A 489 -6.76 16.67 -7.54
N SER A 490 -6.40 15.53 -6.99
CA SER A 490 -6.03 15.34 -5.58
C SER A 490 -4.57 14.95 -5.35
N VAL A 491 -3.87 14.38 -6.35
CA VAL A 491 -2.47 13.96 -6.25
C VAL A 491 -1.74 14.23 -7.56
N GLU A 492 -0.60 14.91 -7.49
CA GLU A 492 0.32 15.11 -8.60
C GLU A 492 1.67 14.44 -8.25
N TYR A 493 2.32 13.84 -9.24
CA TYR A 493 3.64 13.25 -9.10
C TYR A 493 4.58 13.84 -10.15
N PHE A 494 5.85 14.03 -9.79
CA PHE A 494 6.92 14.49 -10.67
C PHE A 494 8.18 13.71 -10.34
N THR A 495 8.95 13.30 -11.33
CA THR A 495 10.31 12.78 -11.18
C THR A 495 11.30 13.89 -11.49
N PHE A 496 12.41 13.96 -10.75
CA PHE A 496 13.35 15.07 -10.88
C PHE A 496 14.75 14.70 -10.37
N ARG A 497 15.74 15.51 -10.74
CA ARG A 497 17.08 15.47 -10.16
C ARG A 497 17.29 16.54 -9.10
N ARG A 498 16.68 17.73 -9.29
CA ARG A 498 16.74 18.83 -8.33
C ARG A 498 15.39 19.55 -8.26
N ALA A 499 14.88 19.74 -7.07
CA ALA A 499 13.68 20.53 -6.82
C ALA A 499 13.94 21.61 -5.76
N ASP A 500 13.40 22.83 -5.97
CA ASP A 500 13.38 23.94 -5.00
C ASP A 500 11.91 24.22 -4.66
N VAL A 501 11.49 23.85 -3.47
CA VAL A 501 10.12 24.04 -2.96
C VAL A 501 10.12 25.20 -1.98
N ARG A 502 9.29 26.22 -2.24
CA ARG A 502 9.14 27.42 -1.40
C ARG A 502 7.71 27.54 -0.91
N PHE A 503 7.54 27.64 0.39
CA PHE A 503 6.28 27.79 1.10
C PHE A 503 6.02 29.26 1.44
N GLU A 504 4.77 29.73 1.34
CA GLU A 504 4.41 31.10 1.76
C GLU A 504 4.55 31.31 3.28
N ALA A 505 4.35 30.25 4.07
CA ALA A 505 4.54 30.25 5.53
C ALA A 505 5.45 29.10 5.95
N PRO A 506 6.15 29.20 7.09
CA PRO A 506 6.95 28.08 7.61
C PRO A 506 6.10 26.81 7.76
N GLN A 507 6.63 25.67 7.31
CA GLN A 507 5.98 24.36 7.40
C GLN A 507 6.81 23.45 8.30
N GLN A 508 6.12 22.58 9.06
CA GLN A 508 6.76 21.44 9.72
C GLN A 508 7.32 20.51 8.65
N ARG A 509 8.52 20.03 8.87
CA ARG A 509 9.25 19.17 7.92
C ARG A 509 9.74 17.90 8.62
N GLU A 510 9.92 16.85 7.85
CA GLU A 510 10.42 15.57 8.33
C GLU A 510 11.53 15.02 7.41
N LEU A 511 12.34 14.13 7.93
CA LEU A 511 13.45 13.48 7.25
C LEU A 511 13.54 12.03 7.70
N ASP A 512 13.24 11.09 6.81
CA ASP A 512 13.14 9.65 7.08
C ASP A 512 12.25 9.30 8.32
N GLY A 513 11.23 10.13 8.57
CA GLY A 513 10.32 9.99 9.70
C GLY A 513 10.68 10.79 10.95
N ASP A 514 11.84 11.44 11.00
CA ASP A 514 12.24 12.30 12.11
C ASP A 514 11.81 13.75 11.85
N PRO A 515 11.17 14.44 12.81
CA PRO A 515 10.83 15.84 12.66
C PRO A 515 12.10 16.70 12.64
N VAL A 516 12.15 17.65 11.70
CA VAL A 516 13.23 18.64 11.60
C VAL A 516 12.71 20.06 11.72
N ALA A 517 13.61 21.04 11.86
CA ALA A 517 13.24 22.43 12.04
C ALA A 517 12.24 22.91 10.98
N PRO A 518 11.17 23.64 11.37
CA PRO A 518 10.22 24.21 10.42
C PRO A 518 10.91 25.25 9.52
N GLY A 519 10.42 25.40 8.29
CA GLY A 519 11.01 26.33 7.34
C GLY A 519 10.12 26.66 6.15
N ARG A 520 10.56 27.65 5.35
CA ARG A 520 9.87 28.13 4.15
C ARG A 520 10.48 27.61 2.86
N ARG A 521 11.63 26.96 2.92
CA ARG A 521 12.32 26.46 1.72
C ARG A 521 12.83 25.05 1.95
N LEU A 522 12.70 24.22 0.93
CA LEU A 522 13.21 22.87 0.88
C LEU A 522 13.82 22.65 -0.50
N VAL A 523 15.12 22.42 -0.57
CA VAL A 523 15.81 22.04 -1.79
C VAL A 523 16.19 20.59 -1.68
N ALA A 524 15.76 19.78 -2.65
CA ALA A 524 16.09 18.37 -2.72
C ALA A 524 16.86 18.08 -4.02
N GLU A 525 17.89 17.26 -3.93
CA GLU A 525 18.75 16.85 -5.05
C GLU A 525 19.11 15.38 -4.92
N VAL A 526 19.03 14.63 -6.02
CA VAL A 526 19.50 13.24 -6.02
C VAL A 526 21.03 13.18 -6.01
N ARG A 527 21.57 12.21 -5.27
CA ARG A 527 22.97 11.77 -5.31
C ARG A 527 23.01 10.35 -5.84
N PRO A 528 23.18 10.19 -7.18
CA PRO A 528 23.06 8.89 -7.83
C PRO A 528 24.14 7.91 -7.34
N GLY A 529 23.72 6.70 -6.98
CA GLY A 529 24.59 5.61 -6.55
C GLY A 529 25.51 5.98 -5.38
N ALA A 530 25.11 6.93 -4.52
CA ALA A 530 25.97 7.47 -3.47
C ALA A 530 26.18 6.51 -2.29
N LEU A 531 25.34 5.51 -2.09
CA LEU A 531 25.46 4.54 -1.02
C LEU A 531 25.55 3.12 -1.61
N THR A 532 26.53 2.33 -1.15
CA THR A 532 26.65 0.92 -1.49
C THR A 532 26.05 0.08 -0.38
N VAL A 533 25.03 -0.73 -0.65
CA VAL A 533 24.36 -1.59 0.33
C VAL A 533 24.54 -3.06 -0.06
N LEU A 534 24.86 -3.91 0.91
CA LEU A 534 24.88 -5.36 0.68
C LEU A 534 23.45 -5.90 0.60
N MET A 535 23.10 -6.46 -0.54
CA MET A 535 21.78 -7.02 -0.82
C MET A 535 21.84 -8.53 -0.95
N PRO A 536 20.91 -9.30 -0.31
CA PRO A 536 20.83 -10.73 -0.50
C PRO A 536 20.72 -11.12 -1.98
N VAL A 537 21.38 -12.20 -2.39
CA VAL A 537 21.20 -12.75 -3.74
C VAL A 537 19.75 -13.20 -3.87
N ARG A 538 19.05 -12.67 -4.87
CA ARG A 538 17.64 -13.04 -5.15
C ARG A 538 17.61 -14.46 -5.69
N GLY A 539 17.19 -15.44 -4.88
CA GLY A 539 17.03 -16.81 -5.39
C GLY A 539 17.04 -17.94 -4.38
N GLU A 540 17.11 -17.69 -3.07
CA GLU A 540 16.92 -18.73 -2.05
C GLU A 540 15.71 -18.49 -1.16
#